data_c76e0b9f025a5ccb6a4aef4defe12e0d
#
_entry.id   c76e0b9f025a5ccb6a4aef4defe12e0d
#
_cell.length_a   1.000
_cell.length_b   1.000
_cell.length_c   1.000
_cell.angle_alpha   90.00
_cell.angle_beta   90.00
_cell.angle_gamma   90.00
#
_symmetry.space_group_name_H-M   'P 1'
#
loop_
_entity.id
_entity.type
_entity.pdbx_description
1 polymer ?
#
loop_
_entity_poly.entity_id
_entity_poly.type
_entity_poly.pdbx_seq_one_letter_code
_entity_poly.pdbx_strand_id
1 'polypeptide(L)'
;MSARVLTKPQGLSISVKVVPGASKTVIVGFEGDFVKIRLAAPPVDGKANRELIDYISKLLSVPKSKVHIQSGLTSKRKVIRIENDDGTKLREILSSFESTEPVKRS
;
A
#
# COMPACT_ATOMS: atom_id res chain seq x y z
N MET A 1 7.75 -10.31 -12.95
CA MET A 1 7.43 -8.99 -12.42
C MET A 1 6.24 -9.05 -11.49
N SER A 2 6.29 -8.33 -10.40
CA SER A 2 5.25 -8.36 -9.39
C SER A 2 4.01 -7.57 -9.83
N ALA A 3 2.82 -8.10 -9.50
CA ALA A 3 1.57 -7.38 -9.71
C ALA A 3 1.23 -6.43 -8.57
N ARG A 4 2.09 -6.37 -7.53
CA ARG A 4 1.83 -5.54 -6.35
C ARG A 4 1.82 -4.06 -6.67
N VAL A 5 2.69 -3.64 -7.57
CA VAL A 5 2.86 -2.24 -7.93
C VAL A 5 2.92 -2.16 -9.45
N LEU A 6 1.97 -1.44 -10.03
CA LEU A 6 1.89 -1.26 -11.48
C LEU A 6 1.87 0.22 -11.79
N THR A 7 2.75 0.65 -12.70
CA THR A 7 2.74 2.02 -13.19
C THR A 7 1.98 2.06 -14.51
N LYS A 8 1.00 2.93 -14.58
CA LYS A 8 0.15 3.10 -15.76
C LYS A 8 0.21 4.56 -16.19
N PRO A 9 -0.23 4.87 -17.43
CA PRO A 9 -0.21 6.27 -17.88
C PRO A 9 -0.94 7.23 -16.94
N GLN A 10 -2.03 6.79 -16.30
CA GLN A 10 -2.79 7.65 -15.40
C GLN A 10 -2.32 7.59 -13.95
N GLY A 11 -1.30 6.81 -13.64
CA GLY A 11 -0.77 6.78 -12.28
C GLY A 11 -0.29 5.43 -11.82
N LEU A 12 -0.21 5.28 -10.51
CA LEU A 12 0.32 4.11 -9.82
C LEU A 12 -0.83 3.27 -9.27
N SER A 13 -0.73 1.96 -9.39
CA SER A 13 -1.69 1.02 -8.82
C SER A 13 -0.98 0.10 -7.85
N ILE A 14 -1.50 -0.03 -6.63
CA ILE A 14 -0.90 -0.84 -5.58
C ILE A 14 -1.94 -1.82 -5.05
N SER A 15 -1.58 -3.10 -5.04
CA SER A 15 -2.42 -4.12 -4.39
C SER A 15 -1.99 -4.25 -2.95
N VAL A 16 -2.91 -4.05 -2.00
CA VAL A 16 -2.59 -4.08 -0.59
C VAL A 16 -3.51 -5.04 0.15
N LYS A 17 -3.00 -5.60 1.23
CA LYS A 17 -3.80 -6.34 2.19
C LYS A 17 -3.69 -5.63 3.52
N VAL A 18 -4.83 -5.23 4.10
CA VAL A 18 -4.85 -4.44 5.32
C VAL A 18 -5.25 -5.30 6.52
N VAL A 19 -4.65 -4.98 7.67
CA VAL A 19 -4.96 -5.63 8.94
C VAL A 19 -5.30 -4.54 9.94
N PRO A 20 -6.59 -4.23 10.16
CA PRO A 20 -6.98 -3.21 11.13
C PRO A 20 -6.78 -3.70 12.56
N GLY A 21 -6.95 -2.81 13.51
CA GLY A 21 -6.83 -3.13 14.93
C GLY A 21 -5.41 -3.09 15.46
N ALA A 22 -4.45 -2.60 14.69
CA ALA A 22 -3.09 -2.47 15.16
C ALA A 22 -2.91 -1.20 15.98
N SER A 23 -1.86 -1.14 16.76
CA SER A 23 -1.54 0.06 17.53
C SER A 23 -0.87 1.12 16.68
N LYS A 24 -0.37 0.76 15.52
CA LYS A 24 0.38 1.67 14.66
C LYS A 24 0.19 1.27 13.20
N THR A 25 0.06 2.28 12.34
CA THR A 25 -0.07 2.04 10.90
C THR A 25 1.31 1.93 10.27
N VAL A 26 1.57 0.80 9.61
CA VAL A 26 2.90 0.55 9.06
C VAL A 26 2.82 -0.55 8.00
N ILE A 27 3.66 -0.41 6.96
CA ILE A 27 3.89 -1.49 6.00
C ILE A 27 4.76 -2.53 6.71
N VAL A 28 4.32 -3.79 6.68
CA VAL A 28 5.06 -4.87 7.35
C VAL A 28 5.77 -5.80 6.37
N GLY A 29 5.51 -5.66 5.09
CA GLY A 29 6.17 -6.48 4.08
C GLY A 29 5.20 -6.91 3.01
N PHE A 30 5.43 -8.11 2.47
CA PHE A 30 4.60 -8.67 1.42
C PHE A 30 3.88 -9.91 1.89
N GLU A 31 2.71 -10.12 1.34
CA GLU A 31 1.98 -11.37 1.48
C GLU A 31 1.50 -11.73 0.08
N GLY A 32 2.20 -12.67 -0.56
CA GLY A 32 1.93 -12.99 -1.97
C GLY A 32 2.12 -11.76 -2.84
N ASP A 33 1.11 -11.44 -3.63
CA ASP A 33 1.16 -10.29 -4.53
C ASP A 33 0.68 -8.99 -3.88
N PHE A 34 0.52 -9.01 -2.56
CA PHE A 34 -0.02 -7.85 -1.84
C PHE A 34 1.05 -7.22 -0.95
N VAL A 35 1.02 -5.89 -0.85
CA VAL A 35 1.75 -5.17 0.16
C VAL A 35 0.90 -5.24 1.42
N LYS A 36 1.44 -5.81 2.49
CA LYS A 36 0.70 -5.97 3.74
C LYS A 36 0.88 -4.75 4.61
N ILE A 37 -0.23 -4.17 5.06
CA ILE A 37 -0.22 -2.94 5.86
C ILE A 37 -1.08 -3.15 7.10
N ARG A 38 -0.49 -2.91 8.27
CA ARG A 38 -1.27 -2.86 9.51
C ARG A 38 -1.83 -1.46 9.66
N LEU A 39 -3.09 -1.38 10.10
CA LEU A 39 -3.76 -0.10 10.25
C LEU A 39 -4.15 0.15 11.71
N ALA A 40 -3.78 1.31 12.23
CA ALA A 40 -4.21 1.78 13.55
C ALA A 40 -5.61 2.36 13.40
N ALA A 41 -6.57 1.49 13.14
CA ALA A 41 -7.97 1.85 12.98
C ALA A 41 -8.82 0.65 13.36
N PRO A 42 -10.04 0.85 13.86
CA PRO A 42 -10.92 -0.27 14.15
C PRO A 42 -11.34 -0.95 12.85
N PRO A 43 -11.83 -2.21 12.92
CA PRO A 43 -12.25 -2.94 11.71
C PRO A 43 -13.62 -2.46 11.22
N VAL A 44 -13.71 -1.18 10.95
CA VAL A 44 -14.88 -0.51 10.40
C VAL A 44 -14.43 0.08 9.07
N ASP A 45 -15.07 -0.33 8.00
CA ASP A 45 -14.59 -0.04 6.64
C ASP A 45 -14.27 1.43 6.41
N GLY A 46 -15.16 2.33 6.77
CA GLY A 46 -14.92 3.75 6.55
C GLY A 46 -13.70 4.28 7.28
N LYS A 47 -13.49 3.83 8.52
CA LYS A 47 -12.35 4.28 9.31
C LYS A 47 -11.05 3.64 8.83
N ALA A 48 -11.09 2.36 8.49
CA ALA A 48 -9.92 1.67 7.96
C ALA A 48 -9.48 2.28 6.63
N ASN A 49 -10.44 2.56 5.75
CA ASN A 49 -10.15 3.15 4.44
C ASN A 49 -9.55 4.54 4.59
N ARG A 50 -10.08 5.34 5.52
CA ARG A 50 -9.57 6.69 5.75
C ARG A 50 -8.14 6.66 6.27
N GLU A 51 -7.87 5.74 7.19
CA GLU A 51 -6.52 5.59 7.72
C GLU A 51 -5.54 5.16 6.63
N LEU A 52 -5.96 4.25 5.77
CA LEU A 52 -5.13 3.78 4.67
C LEU A 52 -4.78 4.91 3.71
N ILE A 53 -5.78 5.70 3.31
CA ILE A 53 -5.57 6.83 2.41
C ILE A 53 -4.63 7.85 3.06
N ASP A 54 -4.84 8.17 4.33
CA ASP A 54 -4.01 9.11 5.06
C ASP A 54 -2.56 8.63 5.10
N TYR A 55 -2.37 7.36 5.41
CA TYR A 55 -1.04 6.78 5.51
C TYR A 55 -0.30 6.83 4.16
N ILE A 56 -0.97 6.39 3.09
CA ILE A 56 -0.36 6.39 1.75
C ILE A 56 -0.04 7.81 1.29
N SER A 57 -0.95 8.74 1.54
CA SER A 57 -0.76 10.14 1.20
C SER A 57 0.51 10.70 1.85
N LYS A 58 0.68 10.45 3.14
CA LYS A 58 1.85 10.93 3.86
C LYS A 58 3.12 10.21 3.44
N LEU A 59 3.02 8.90 3.25
CA LEU A 59 4.16 8.08 2.85
C LEU A 59 4.75 8.54 1.53
N LEU A 60 3.90 8.85 0.57
CA LEU A 60 4.33 9.23 -0.77
C LEU A 60 4.37 10.73 -0.99
N SER A 61 4.01 11.53 0.01
CA SER A 61 4.00 12.99 -0.07
C SER A 61 3.09 13.48 -1.19
N VAL A 62 1.91 12.89 -1.29
CA VAL A 62 0.91 13.31 -2.28
C VAL A 62 -0.37 13.73 -1.55
N PRO A 63 -1.18 14.61 -2.14
CA PRO A 63 -2.46 14.99 -1.53
C PRO A 63 -3.40 13.80 -1.42
N LYS A 64 -4.21 13.77 -0.38
CA LYS A 64 -5.21 12.71 -0.19
C LYS A 64 -6.17 12.62 -1.39
N SER A 65 -6.44 13.75 -2.02
CA SER A 65 -7.36 13.79 -3.16
C SER A 65 -6.85 12.98 -4.36
N LYS A 66 -5.57 12.65 -4.37
CA LYS A 66 -4.99 11.84 -5.45
C LYS A 66 -4.89 10.36 -5.12
N VAL A 67 -5.28 9.98 -3.90
CA VAL A 67 -5.23 8.58 -3.44
C VAL A 67 -6.63 8.03 -3.43
N HIS A 68 -6.86 6.97 -4.20
CA HIS A 68 -8.20 6.40 -4.38
C HIS A 68 -8.19 4.91 -4.11
N ILE A 69 -9.20 4.41 -3.41
CA ILE A 69 -9.42 2.98 -3.29
C ILE A 69 -10.22 2.57 -4.50
N GLN A 70 -9.55 1.95 -5.46
CA GLN A 70 -10.15 1.58 -6.72
C GLN A 70 -11.06 0.36 -6.60
N SER A 71 -10.69 -0.58 -5.73
CA SER A 71 -11.53 -1.75 -5.48
C SER A 71 -11.31 -2.25 -4.07
N GLY A 72 -12.27 -3.02 -3.55
CA GLY A 72 -12.15 -3.64 -2.24
C GLY A 72 -12.52 -2.72 -1.10
N LEU A 73 -13.50 -1.83 -1.27
CA LEU A 73 -13.91 -0.90 -0.21
C LEU A 73 -14.27 -1.62 1.09
N THR A 74 -14.87 -2.80 0.99
CA THR A 74 -15.29 -3.57 2.16
C THR A 74 -14.46 -4.83 2.36
N SER A 75 -13.33 -4.94 1.68
CA SER A 75 -12.46 -6.10 1.71
C SER A 75 -11.15 -5.74 2.39
N LYS A 76 -10.47 -6.74 2.94
CA LYS A 76 -9.10 -6.57 3.42
C LYS A 76 -8.12 -6.47 2.27
N ARG A 77 -8.46 -6.99 1.10
CA ARG A 77 -7.65 -6.87 -0.11
C ARG A 77 -8.20 -5.72 -0.93
N LYS A 78 -7.33 -4.75 -1.19
CA LYS A 78 -7.74 -3.52 -1.86
C LYS A 78 -6.75 -3.18 -2.96
N VAL A 79 -7.23 -2.42 -3.95
CA VAL A 79 -6.35 -1.84 -4.96
C VAL A 79 -6.41 -0.33 -4.78
N ILE A 80 -5.25 0.28 -4.58
CA ILE A 80 -5.12 1.72 -4.40
C ILE A 80 -4.56 2.31 -5.68
N ARG A 81 -5.20 3.39 -6.16
CA ARG A 81 -4.72 4.12 -7.33
C ARG A 81 -4.26 5.51 -6.88
N ILE A 82 -3.07 5.90 -7.31
CA ILE A 82 -2.51 7.21 -6.98
C ILE A 82 -2.27 7.95 -8.30
N GLU A 83 -2.92 9.09 -8.46
CA GLU A 83 -2.85 9.88 -9.70
C GLU A 83 -1.47 10.46 -9.90
N ASN A 84 -1.00 10.40 -11.13
CA ASN A 84 0.24 11.06 -11.56
C ASN A 84 1.48 10.67 -10.75
N ASP A 85 1.50 9.45 -10.23
CA ASP A 85 2.65 8.96 -9.48
C ASP A 85 3.31 7.85 -10.30
N ASP A 86 4.64 7.89 -10.41
CA ASP A 86 5.38 6.90 -11.19
C ASP A 86 5.88 5.73 -10.37
N GLY A 87 5.61 5.73 -9.06
CA GLY A 87 5.96 4.63 -8.19
C GLY A 87 7.40 4.61 -7.70
N THR A 88 8.20 5.59 -8.05
CA THR A 88 9.63 5.61 -7.67
C THR A 88 9.80 5.57 -6.16
N LYS A 89 9.10 6.45 -5.46
CA LYS A 89 9.24 6.53 -4.00
C LYS A 89 8.75 5.26 -3.32
N LEU A 90 7.62 4.73 -3.77
CA LEU A 90 7.10 3.50 -3.19
C LEU A 90 8.04 2.33 -3.42
N ARG A 91 8.60 2.21 -4.62
CA ARG A 91 9.53 1.13 -4.91
C ARG A 91 10.79 1.22 -4.05
N GLU A 92 11.27 2.44 -3.79
CA GLU A 92 12.39 2.63 -2.87
C GLU A 92 12.05 2.13 -1.47
N ILE A 93 10.87 2.49 -0.98
CA ILE A 93 10.43 2.06 0.34
C ILE A 93 10.31 0.55 0.40
N LEU A 94 9.68 -0.05 -0.61
CA LEU A 94 9.44 -1.48 -0.61
C LEU A 94 10.69 -2.30 -0.84
N SER A 95 11.72 -1.72 -1.44
CA SER A 95 12.95 -2.45 -1.71
C SER A 95 13.62 -2.94 -0.43
N SER A 96 13.43 -2.24 0.69
CA SER A 96 14.01 -2.68 1.96
C SER A 96 13.43 -4.01 2.43
N PHE A 97 12.20 -4.31 2.05
CA PHE A 97 11.59 -5.59 2.40
C PHE A 97 12.05 -6.71 1.49
N GLU A 98 12.29 -6.41 0.23
CA GLU A 98 12.79 -7.40 -0.71
C GLU A 98 14.25 -7.72 -0.46
N SER A 99 15.05 -6.74 -0.05
CA SER A 99 16.47 -6.93 0.17
C SER A 99 16.76 -7.73 1.44
N THR A 100 15.76 -8.02 2.26
CA THR A 100 15.93 -8.87 3.43
C THR A 100 15.85 -10.35 3.08
N GLU A 101 15.60 -10.70 1.84
CA GLU A 101 15.61 -12.07 1.39
C GLU A 101 16.96 -12.70 1.68
N PRO A 102 16.98 -13.87 2.21
CA PRO A 102 18.24 -14.54 2.47
C PRO A 102 18.91 -14.89 1.18
N VAL A 103 19.55 -14.74 0.78
CA VAL A 103 20.07 -14.94 -0.23
C VAL A 103 20.70 -14.98 -0.94
N LYS A 104 20.80 -14.90 -1.17
CA LYS A 104 21.10 -14.78 -1.90
C LYS A 104 22.15 -14.82 -2.18
N ARG A 105 22.48 -15.09 -2.13
CA ARG A 105 23.19 -15.19 -2.31
C ARG A 105 23.76 -15.48 -2.67
N SER A 106 24.00 -15.60 -2.87
CA SER A 106 24.49 -15.90 -3.19
C SER A 106 24.85 -15.80 -3.58
#